data_0d6f824b6d9da8c3fa48acb490a1c25a
#
_entry.id   0d6f824b6d9da8c3fa48acb490a1c25a
#
_cell.length_a   1.000
_cell.length_b   1.000
_cell.length_c   1.000
_cell.angle_alpha   90.00
_cell.angle_beta   90.00
_cell.angle_gamma   90.00
#
_symmetry.space_group_name_H-M   'P 1'
#
loop_
_entity.id
_entity.type
_entity.pdbx_description
1 polymer ?
#
loop_
_entity_poly.entity_id
_entity_poly.type
_entity_poly.pdbx_seq_one_letter_code
_entity_poly.pdbx_strand_id
1 'polypeptide(L)'
;MTNSLSRRSALATIATTAALAHRLTAADAAAKTRVNHSVCKWCYPKIALEDLCKSAKDIGLSSIELLEPADFATVKKHNLHCAMVSFPQKNGIGRIEKAFNRIEHHDTLVEIYTERLQQCAGAGFRKLICFSGNRAGLDDETGLKNCAIGLKRLLPLAEKLGITLVMELLNSRVNHKDYQCDKSAWGVALCKAVGSEHFRLLYDIYHMQIMEGDVIATIKRDHAYFAHY
;
A
#
# COMPACT_ATOMS: atom_id res chain seq x y z
N MET A 1 -27.06 -32.06 54.75
CA MET A 1 -26.98 -30.59 54.67
C MET A 1 -26.84 -30.21 53.19
N THR A 2 -27.94 -29.88 52.56
CA THR A 2 -27.96 -29.47 51.12
C THR A 2 -27.88 -27.95 51.05
N ASN A 3 -26.73 -27.43 50.60
CA ASN A 3 -26.57 -26.01 50.35
C ASN A 3 -27.38 -25.63 49.10
N SER A 4 -28.57 -25.05 49.28
CA SER A 4 -29.31 -24.46 48.17
C SER A 4 -28.77 -23.06 47.87
N LEU A 5 -28.15 -22.90 46.74
CA LEU A 5 -27.77 -21.57 46.19
C LEU A 5 -29.05 -20.73 45.98
N SER A 6 -29.07 -19.52 46.55
CA SER A 6 -30.23 -18.65 46.40
C SER A 6 -30.37 -18.20 44.92
N ARG A 7 -31.65 -17.99 44.44
CA ARG A 7 -31.92 -17.49 43.09
C ARG A 7 -31.18 -16.17 42.75
N ARG A 8 -30.91 -15.34 43.78
CA ARG A 8 -30.12 -14.10 43.59
C ARG A 8 -28.66 -14.37 43.30
N SER A 9 -28.05 -15.37 43.97
CA SER A 9 -26.65 -15.77 43.71
C SER A 9 -26.47 -16.39 42.34
N ALA A 10 -27.41 -17.21 41.87
CA ALA A 10 -27.40 -17.79 40.53
C ALA A 10 -27.53 -16.73 39.43
N LEU A 11 -28.41 -15.73 39.59
CA LEU A 11 -28.57 -14.64 38.65
C LEU A 11 -27.34 -13.72 38.59
N ALA A 12 -26.69 -13.44 39.74
CA ALA A 12 -25.46 -12.64 39.79
C ALA A 12 -24.30 -13.36 39.05
N THR A 13 -24.17 -14.69 39.23
CA THR A 13 -23.12 -15.48 38.56
C THR A 13 -23.34 -15.54 37.05
N ILE A 14 -24.58 -15.68 36.56
CA ILE A 14 -24.92 -15.68 35.13
C ILE A 14 -24.64 -14.31 34.52
N ALA A 15 -24.99 -13.21 35.20
CA ALA A 15 -24.75 -11.86 34.70
C ALA A 15 -23.23 -11.53 34.60
N THR A 16 -22.42 -11.99 35.53
CA THR A 16 -20.95 -11.78 35.52
C THR A 16 -20.27 -12.62 34.43
N THR A 17 -20.68 -13.86 34.20
CA THR A 17 -20.11 -14.69 33.14
C THR A 17 -20.53 -14.21 31.75
N ALA A 18 -21.77 -13.73 31.58
CA ALA A 18 -22.21 -13.14 30.29
C ALA A 18 -21.47 -11.83 29.97
N ALA A 19 -21.22 -10.96 30.96
CA ALA A 19 -20.47 -9.73 30.77
C ALA A 19 -18.97 -9.98 30.46
N LEU A 20 -18.37 -11.02 31.06
CA LEU A 20 -16.98 -11.42 30.76
C LEU A 20 -16.87 -12.04 29.36
N ALA A 21 -17.83 -12.89 28.97
CA ALA A 21 -17.85 -13.47 27.62
C ALA A 21 -18.07 -12.40 26.54
N HIS A 22 -18.91 -11.40 26.79
CA HIS A 22 -19.09 -10.26 25.87
C HIS A 22 -17.83 -9.40 25.74
N ARG A 23 -17.08 -9.19 26.81
CA ARG A 23 -15.80 -8.44 26.76
C ARG A 23 -14.71 -9.20 26.01
N LEU A 24 -14.62 -10.51 26.16
CA LEU A 24 -13.64 -11.35 25.44
C LEU A 24 -13.97 -11.42 23.95
N THR A 25 -15.24 -11.58 23.57
CA THR A 25 -15.64 -11.61 22.14
C THR A 25 -15.50 -10.25 21.46
N ALA A 26 -15.76 -9.14 22.17
CA ALA A 26 -15.56 -7.79 21.64
C ALA A 26 -14.06 -7.46 21.47
N ALA A 27 -13.21 -7.89 22.39
CA ALA A 27 -11.76 -7.70 22.28
C ALA A 27 -11.15 -8.56 21.15
N ASP A 28 -11.59 -9.82 21.00
CA ASP A 28 -11.17 -10.70 19.90
C ASP A 28 -11.70 -10.22 18.54
N ALA A 29 -12.93 -9.70 18.46
CA ALA A 29 -13.47 -9.12 17.26
C ALA A 29 -12.72 -7.83 16.87
N ALA A 30 -12.38 -6.97 17.85
CA ALA A 30 -11.58 -5.76 17.62
C ALA A 30 -10.15 -6.10 17.15
N ALA A 31 -9.55 -7.19 17.64
CA ALA A 31 -8.23 -7.65 17.18
C ALA A 31 -8.25 -8.15 15.74
N LYS A 32 -9.36 -8.75 15.28
CA LYS A 32 -9.52 -9.29 13.90
C LYS A 32 -9.85 -8.24 12.84
N THR A 33 -10.28 -7.05 13.24
CA THR A 33 -10.73 -5.98 12.33
C THR A 33 -9.82 -4.75 12.35
N ARG A 34 -8.64 -4.83 12.98
CA ARG A 34 -7.75 -3.67 13.07
C ARG A 34 -7.11 -3.37 11.72
N VAL A 35 -7.52 -2.29 11.10
CA VAL A 35 -6.84 -1.71 9.95
C VAL A 35 -5.56 -1.02 10.44
N ASN A 36 -4.44 -1.30 9.78
CA ASN A 36 -3.19 -0.58 10.05
C ASN A 36 -3.24 0.75 9.30
N HIS A 37 -3.34 1.83 10.04
CA HIS A 37 -3.36 3.17 9.48
C HIS A 37 -1.94 3.73 9.32
N SER A 38 -1.73 4.48 8.26
CA SER A 38 -0.51 5.21 7.96
C SER A 38 -0.80 6.62 7.49
N VAL A 39 0.25 7.42 7.35
CA VAL A 39 0.16 8.79 6.83
C VAL A 39 1.31 9.06 5.87
N CYS A 40 1.03 9.78 4.77
CA CYS A 40 2.04 10.19 3.81
C CYS A 40 2.84 11.41 4.33
N LYS A 41 4.16 11.31 4.33
CA LYS A 41 5.05 12.41 4.76
C LYS A 41 4.80 13.70 3.99
N TRP A 42 4.60 13.62 2.68
CA TRP A 42 4.43 14.79 1.81
C TRP A 42 3.20 15.62 2.13
N CYS A 43 2.19 15.06 2.79
CA CYS A 43 1.01 15.81 3.24
C CYS A 43 1.34 16.84 4.34
N TYR A 44 2.49 16.69 4.99
CA TYR A 44 2.92 17.51 6.13
C TYR A 44 4.30 18.15 5.90
N PRO A 45 4.48 18.94 4.83
CA PRO A 45 5.79 19.46 4.44
C PRO A 45 6.41 20.43 5.45
N LYS A 46 5.58 21.00 6.34
CA LYS A 46 6.03 21.96 7.38
C LYS A 46 6.34 21.29 8.71
N ILE A 47 6.06 20.00 8.86
CA ILE A 47 6.35 19.24 10.10
C ILE A 47 7.64 18.45 9.89
N ALA A 48 8.61 18.62 10.77
CA ALA A 48 9.82 17.81 10.76
C ALA A 48 9.47 16.32 10.93
N LEU A 49 10.16 15.42 10.23
CA LEU A 49 9.85 13.99 10.28
C LEU A 49 9.89 13.42 11.70
N GLU A 50 10.82 13.88 12.54
CA GLU A 50 10.93 13.49 13.95
C GLU A 50 9.63 13.80 14.73
N ASP A 51 9.04 14.98 14.51
CA ASP A 51 7.81 15.40 15.19
C ASP A 51 6.57 14.73 14.58
N LEU A 52 6.57 14.49 13.27
CA LEU A 52 5.53 13.69 12.62
C LEU A 52 5.53 12.24 13.18
N CYS A 53 6.69 11.65 13.41
CA CYS A 53 6.82 10.33 14.03
C CYS A 53 6.25 10.29 15.44
N LYS A 54 6.53 11.28 16.29
CA LYS A 54 5.97 11.39 17.63
C LYS A 54 4.45 11.46 17.58
N SER A 55 3.92 12.41 16.79
CA SER A 55 2.48 12.58 16.61
C SER A 55 1.79 11.31 16.08
N ALA A 56 2.40 10.65 15.09
CA ALA A 56 1.90 9.39 14.54
C ALA A 56 1.78 8.31 15.62
N LYS A 57 2.80 8.18 16.48
CA LYS A 57 2.77 7.24 17.61
C LYS A 57 1.68 7.58 18.61
N ASP A 58 1.55 8.85 18.99
CA ASP A 58 0.59 9.32 20.00
C ASP A 58 -0.86 9.04 19.58
N ILE A 59 -1.17 9.18 18.29
CA ILE A 59 -2.52 8.88 17.76
C ILE A 59 -2.70 7.42 17.31
N GLY A 60 -1.67 6.57 17.45
CA GLY A 60 -1.75 5.14 17.20
C GLY A 60 -1.57 4.71 15.74
N LEU A 61 -0.96 5.53 14.88
CA LEU A 61 -0.56 5.10 13.53
C LEU A 61 0.57 4.08 13.61
N SER A 62 0.60 3.15 12.66
CA SER A 62 1.64 2.11 12.59
C SER A 62 2.78 2.46 11.65
N SER A 63 2.57 3.39 10.72
CA SER A 63 3.58 3.74 9.71
C SER A 63 3.45 5.17 9.17
N ILE A 64 4.55 5.63 8.56
CA ILE A 64 4.61 6.83 7.72
C ILE A 64 5.06 6.38 6.33
N GLU A 65 4.45 6.91 5.29
CA GLU A 65 4.65 6.44 3.93
C GLU A 65 5.35 7.45 3.03
N LEU A 66 5.74 6.95 1.84
CA LEU A 66 6.41 7.69 0.78
C LEU A 66 7.69 8.36 1.28
N LEU A 67 8.44 7.58 2.04
CA LEU A 67 9.73 7.97 2.59
C LEU A 67 10.87 7.67 1.61
N GLU A 68 11.85 8.55 1.62
CA GLU A 68 13.14 8.33 0.96
C GLU A 68 14.12 7.57 1.87
N PRO A 69 15.16 6.93 1.32
CA PRO A 69 16.13 6.16 2.13
C PRO A 69 16.76 6.95 3.28
N ALA A 70 16.97 8.25 3.12
CA ALA A 70 17.47 9.13 4.17
C ALA A 70 16.56 9.23 5.40
N ASP A 71 15.27 8.95 5.23
CA ASP A 71 14.25 9.02 6.28
C ASP A 71 14.14 7.72 7.11
N PHE A 72 14.66 6.60 6.58
CA PHE A 72 14.41 5.26 7.14
C PHE A 72 14.89 5.11 8.58
N ALA A 73 16.06 5.65 8.90
CA ALA A 73 16.61 5.59 10.27
C ALA A 73 15.71 6.31 11.26
N THR A 74 15.12 7.46 10.89
CA THR A 74 14.26 8.25 11.75
C THR A 74 12.98 7.48 12.11
N VAL A 75 12.27 6.91 11.15
CA VAL A 75 11.02 6.18 11.45
C VAL A 75 11.30 4.92 12.28
N LYS A 76 12.40 4.21 12.00
CA LYS A 76 12.81 3.03 12.80
C LYS A 76 13.13 3.39 14.23
N LYS A 77 13.80 4.51 14.50
CA LYS A 77 14.07 5.03 15.85
C LYS A 77 12.80 5.22 16.67
N HIS A 78 11.69 5.59 16.02
CA HIS A 78 10.39 5.75 16.67
C HIS A 78 9.55 4.45 16.70
N ASN A 79 10.10 3.28 16.32
CA ASN A 79 9.37 2.03 16.20
C ASN A 79 8.14 2.16 15.29
N LEU A 80 8.28 2.94 14.22
CA LEU A 80 7.33 3.03 13.13
C LEU A 80 7.83 2.26 11.91
N HIS A 81 6.90 1.88 11.06
CA HIS A 81 7.17 1.21 9.78
C HIS A 81 7.08 2.21 8.61
N CYS A 82 7.57 1.83 7.44
CA CYS A 82 7.24 2.48 6.18
C CYS A 82 6.39 1.51 5.35
N ALA A 83 5.08 1.74 5.32
CA ALA A 83 4.16 0.84 4.64
C ALA A 83 4.30 0.88 3.11
N MET A 84 4.76 2.01 2.56
CA MET A 84 5.04 2.22 1.15
C MET A 84 6.27 3.13 1.01
N VAL A 85 7.35 2.63 0.40
CA VAL A 85 8.57 3.41 0.13
C VAL A 85 8.37 4.22 -1.14
N SER A 86 8.91 5.45 -1.15
CA SER A 86 8.85 6.36 -2.29
C SER A 86 9.63 5.83 -3.51
N PHE A 87 9.15 6.19 -4.69
CA PHE A 87 9.75 5.83 -5.97
C PHE A 87 11.14 6.46 -6.15
N PRO A 88 12.08 5.75 -6.77
CA PRO A 88 13.34 6.36 -7.22
C PRO A 88 13.12 7.11 -8.53
N GLN A 89 13.96 8.13 -8.77
CA GLN A 89 13.92 8.85 -10.04
C GLN A 89 15.33 9.29 -10.49
N LYS A 90 15.53 9.36 -11.81
CA LYS A 90 16.75 9.86 -12.44
C LYS A 90 16.40 10.62 -13.71
N ASN A 91 16.75 11.89 -13.80
CA ASN A 91 16.44 12.76 -14.94
C ASN A 91 14.92 12.79 -15.30
N GLY A 92 14.05 12.74 -14.27
CA GLY A 92 12.61 12.71 -14.41
C GLY A 92 12.01 11.33 -14.77
N ILE A 93 12.82 10.33 -15.12
CA ILE A 93 12.37 8.94 -15.32
C ILE A 93 12.15 8.29 -13.95
N GLY A 94 11.05 7.57 -13.78
CA GLY A 94 10.59 6.97 -12.52
C GLY A 94 9.46 7.74 -11.86
N ARG A 95 9.20 8.99 -12.29
CA ARG A 95 8.07 9.81 -11.85
C ARG A 95 6.77 9.38 -12.52
N ILE A 96 5.66 9.98 -12.07
CA ILE A 96 4.29 9.68 -12.54
C ILE A 96 4.19 9.75 -14.08
N GLU A 97 4.82 10.76 -14.69
CA GLU A 97 4.69 11.04 -16.13
C GLU A 97 5.57 10.17 -17.02
N LYS A 98 6.75 9.74 -16.54
CA LYS A 98 7.77 9.03 -17.33
C LYS A 98 8.21 7.76 -16.60
N ALA A 99 7.55 6.65 -16.89
CA ALA A 99 7.78 5.40 -16.20
C ALA A 99 7.67 4.17 -17.12
N PHE A 100 7.06 3.09 -16.66
CA PHE A 100 7.18 1.74 -17.24
C PHE A 100 6.47 1.55 -18.59
N ASN A 101 5.56 2.42 -19.01
CA ASN A 101 4.87 2.28 -20.30
C ASN A 101 5.74 2.62 -21.52
N ARG A 102 6.99 3.06 -21.31
CA ARG A 102 7.95 3.41 -22.37
C ARG A 102 9.19 2.54 -22.28
N ILE A 103 9.46 1.79 -23.34
CA ILE A 103 10.60 0.86 -23.42
C ILE A 103 11.92 1.61 -23.25
N GLU A 104 12.04 2.80 -23.83
CA GLU A 104 13.22 3.65 -23.76
C GLU A 104 13.57 4.09 -22.33
N HIS A 105 12.63 3.98 -21.37
CA HIS A 105 12.88 4.27 -19.97
C HIS A 105 13.38 3.05 -19.17
N HIS A 106 13.22 1.82 -19.70
CA HIS A 106 13.37 0.59 -18.93
C HIS A 106 14.78 0.41 -18.35
N ASP A 107 15.85 0.72 -19.10
CA ASP A 107 17.21 0.54 -18.59
C ASP A 107 17.48 1.44 -17.37
N THR A 108 17.06 2.71 -17.46
CA THR A 108 17.16 3.64 -16.33
C THR A 108 16.28 3.18 -15.16
N LEU A 109 15.04 2.73 -15.43
CA LEU A 109 14.14 2.23 -14.39
C LEU A 109 14.72 0.99 -13.70
N VAL A 110 15.29 0.06 -14.44
CA VAL A 110 15.92 -1.14 -13.87
C VAL A 110 17.10 -0.75 -12.98
N GLU A 111 17.95 0.18 -13.42
CA GLU A 111 19.06 0.69 -12.60
C GLU A 111 18.57 1.25 -11.26
N ILE A 112 17.68 2.25 -11.30
CA ILE A 112 17.27 2.99 -10.09
C ILE A 112 16.38 2.15 -9.15
N TYR A 113 15.51 1.30 -9.72
CA TYR A 113 14.67 0.41 -8.90
C TYR A 113 15.48 -0.74 -8.29
N THR A 114 16.52 -1.24 -8.94
CA THR A 114 17.44 -2.24 -8.37
C THR A 114 18.09 -1.70 -7.09
N GLU A 115 18.60 -0.48 -7.12
CA GLU A 115 19.18 0.17 -5.95
C GLU A 115 18.13 0.36 -4.84
N ARG A 116 16.94 0.89 -5.19
CA ARG A 116 15.88 1.14 -4.22
C ARG A 116 15.35 -0.15 -3.59
N LEU A 117 15.23 -1.25 -4.33
CA LEU A 117 14.87 -2.57 -3.79
C LEU A 117 15.89 -3.05 -2.74
N GLN A 118 17.19 -2.86 -2.98
CA GLN A 118 18.23 -3.21 -2.01
C GLN A 118 18.15 -2.34 -0.75
N GLN A 119 17.89 -1.03 -0.90
CA GLN A 119 17.68 -0.12 0.23
C GLN A 119 16.44 -0.50 1.05
N CYS A 120 15.32 -0.85 0.41
CA CYS A 120 14.12 -1.35 1.07
C CYS A 120 14.43 -2.62 1.89
N ALA A 121 15.10 -3.59 1.29
CA ALA A 121 15.46 -4.85 1.95
C ALA A 121 16.34 -4.61 3.17
N GLY A 122 17.39 -3.79 3.05
CA GLY A 122 18.28 -3.43 4.15
C GLY A 122 17.58 -2.73 5.31
N ALA A 123 16.51 -1.96 5.01
CA ALA A 123 15.69 -1.30 6.01
C ALA A 123 14.60 -2.21 6.61
N GLY A 124 14.28 -3.34 5.97
CA GLY A 124 13.20 -4.24 6.36
C GLY A 124 11.81 -3.80 5.85
N PHE A 125 11.76 -2.89 4.87
CA PHE A 125 10.51 -2.43 4.24
C PHE A 125 10.17 -3.31 3.04
N ARG A 126 8.87 -3.52 2.77
CA ARG A 126 8.40 -4.58 1.88
C ARG A 126 7.61 -4.12 0.66
N LYS A 127 7.29 -2.84 0.55
CA LYS A 127 6.52 -2.30 -0.56
C LYS A 127 7.20 -1.07 -1.14
N LEU A 128 7.32 -1.02 -2.46
CA LEU A 128 7.94 0.06 -3.22
C LEU A 128 6.98 0.53 -4.31
N ILE A 129 6.60 1.81 -4.26
CA ILE A 129 5.67 2.38 -5.23
C ILE A 129 6.31 2.52 -6.60
N CYS A 130 5.51 2.35 -7.66
CA CYS A 130 5.89 2.63 -9.03
C CYS A 130 4.70 3.18 -9.85
N PHE A 131 4.99 3.69 -11.04
CA PHE A 131 4.00 4.32 -11.91
C PHE A 131 4.04 3.75 -13.32
N SER A 132 2.91 3.84 -14.04
CA SER A 132 2.86 3.43 -15.44
C SER A 132 3.55 4.43 -16.39
N GLY A 133 3.38 5.71 -16.14
CA GLY A 133 3.70 6.79 -17.06
C GLY A 133 2.43 7.35 -17.73
N ASN A 134 2.57 8.50 -18.37
CA ASN A 134 1.53 9.09 -19.22
C ASN A 134 1.44 8.39 -20.56
N ARG A 135 0.24 8.33 -21.15
CA ARG A 135 0.02 7.74 -22.48
C ARG A 135 0.85 8.45 -23.56
N ALA A 136 0.80 9.76 -23.61
CA ALA A 136 1.44 10.58 -24.65
C ALA A 136 1.22 9.96 -26.05
N GLY A 137 -0.05 9.65 -26.35
CA GLY A 137 -0.48 9.03 -27.61
C GLY A 137 -0.35 7.50 -27.67
N LEU A 138 0.18 6.84 -26.65
CA LEU A 138 0.27 5.37 -26.61
C LEU A 138 -1.09 4.76 -26.27
N ASP A 139 -1.49 3.71 -26.99
CA ASP A 139 -2.70 2.96 -26.67
C ASP A 139 -2.55 2.11 -25.40
N ASP A 140 -3.69 1.67 -24.87
CA ASP A 140 -3.73 0.96 -23.58
C ASP A 140 -3.10 -0.43 -23.65
N GLU A 141 -3.21 -1.14 -24.79
CA GLU A 141 -2.64 -2.47 -24.98
C GLU A 141 -1.12 -2.41 -25.05
N THR A 142 -0.59 -1.52 -25.88
CA THR A 142 0.86 -1.29 -26.03
C THR A 142 1.46 -0.83 -24.71
N GLY A 143 0.82 0.11 -24.00
CA GLY A 143 1.27 0.58 -22.70
C GLY A 143 1.33 -0.52 -21.64
N LEU A 144 0.31 -1.38 -21.60
CA LEU A 144 0.26 -2.54 -20.72
C LEU A 144 1.41 -3.53 -21.00
N LYS A 145 1.60 -3.87 -22.28
CA LYS A 145 2.68 -4.76 -22.73
C LYS A 145 4.06 -4.22 -22.35
N ASN A 146 4.30 -2.93 -22.61
CA ASN A 146 5.55 -2.29 -22.26
C ASN A 146 5.78 -2.30 -20.73
N CYS A 147 4.77 -1.94 -19.91
CA CYS A 147 4.86 -2.01 -18.47
C CYS A 147 5.23 -3.43 -18.00
N ALA A 148 4.56 -4.46 -18.54
CA ALA A 148 4.85 -5.84 -18.18
C ALA A 148 6.29 -6.26 -18.51
N ILE A 149 6.82 -5.84 -19.67
CA ILE A 149 8.22 -6.11 -20.07
C ILE A 149 9.20 -5.49 -19.06
N GLY A 150 9.03 -4.20 -18.74
CA GLY A 150 9.93 -3.48 -17.84
C GLY A 150 9.88 -4.02 -16.40
N LEU A 151 8.67 -4.26 -15.88
CA LEU A 151 8.46 -4.80 -14.53
C LEU A 151 9.06 -6.20 -14.37
N LYS A 152 8.90 -7.08 -15.35
CA LYS A 152 9.47 -8.44 -15.33
C LYS A 152 10.99 -8.47 -15.19
N ARG A 153 11.69 -7.42 -15.60
CA ARG A 153 13.15 -7.31 -15.42
C ARG A 153 13.56 -7.12 -13.96
N LEU A 154 12.66 -6.58 -13.13
CA LEU A 154 12.90 -6.33 -11.70
C LEU A 154 12.43 -7.48 -10.79
N LEU A 155 11.49 -8.30 -11.25
CA LEU A 155 10.86 -9.34 -10.43
C LEU A 155 11.84 -10.34 -9.81
N PRO A 156 12.85 -10.88 -10.52
CA PRO A 156 13.77 -11.84 -9.91
C PRO A 156 14.46 -11.27 -8.66
N LEU A 157 14.77 -9.98 -8.66
CA LEU A 157 15.35 -9.32 -7.49
C LEU A 157 14.29 -9.01 -6.43
N ALA A 158 13.11 -8.53 -6.82
CA ALA A 158 12.02 -8.23 -5.91
C ALA A 158 11.58 -9.48 -5.14
N GLU A 159 11.41 -10.60 -5.82
CA GLU A 159 11.08 -11.91 -5.25
C GLU A 159 12.17 -12.40 -4.29
N LYS A 160 13.43 -12.37 -4.72
CA LYS A 160 14.58 -12.74 -3.86
C LYS A 160 14.64 -11.92 -2.57
N LEU A 161 14.29 -10.63 -2.63
CA LEU A 161 14.33 -9.73 -1.47
C LEU A 161 13.01 -9.71 -0.68
N GLY A 162 11.96 -10.38 -1.16
CA GLY A 162 10.64 -10.40 -0.55
C GLY A 162 9.97 -9.02 -0.55
N ILE A 163 10.15 -8.24 -1.62
CA ILE A 163 9.57 -6.90 -1.78
C ILE A 163 8.53 -6.94 -2.90
N THR A 164 7.43 -6.25 -2.69
CA THR A 164 6.37 -6.07 -3.69
C THR A 164 6.51 -4.70 -4.35
N LEU A 165 6.62 -4.68 -5.67
CA LEU A 165 6.44 -3.48 -6.48
C LEU A 165 4.94 -3.17 -6.54
N VAL A 166 4.56 -1.95 -6.25
CA VAL A 166 3.16 -1.56 -6.13
C VAL A 166 2.87 -0.38 -7.05
N MET A 167 2.11 -0.62 -8.12
CA MET A 167 1.74 0.43 -9.07
C MET A 167 0.50 1.15 -8.61
N GLU A 168 0.58 2.47 -8.56
CA GLU A 168 -0.54 3.30 -8.14
C GLU A 168 -1.55 3.52 -9.26
N LEU A 169 -2.83 3.36 -8.91
CA LEU A 169 -3.98 3.76 -9.71
C LEU A 169 -4.27 5.24 -9.49
N LEU A 170 -4.09 6.07 -10.53
CA LEU A 170 -4.30 7.51 -10.45
C LEU A 170 -5.43 7.96 -11.37
N ASN A 171 -6.12 9.06 -11.02
CA ASN A 171 -7.14 9.61 -11.91
C ASN A 171 -6.53 10.47 -13.03
N SER A 172 -6.90 10.19 -14.27
CA SER A 172 -6.53 10.97 -15.44
C SER A 172 -7.51 12.11 -15.75
N ARG A 173 -8.67 12.15 -15.11
CA ARG A 173 -9.72 13.15 -15.35
C ARG A 173 -9.39 14.53 -14.77
N VAL A 174 -8.78 14.56 -13.59
CA VAL A 174 -8.61 15.81 -12.83
C VAL A 174 -7.13 16.09 -12.51
N ASN A 175 -6.45 15.16 -11.81
CA ASN A 175 -5.16 15.43 -11.19
C ASN A 175 -3.95 15.03 -12.05
N HIS A 176 -4.00 13.88 -12.72
CA HIS A 176 -2.87 13.30 -13.45
C HIS A 176 -3.26 13.04 -14.90
N LYS A 177 -3.58 14.12 -15.62
CA LYS A 177 -4.01 14.02 -17.02
C LYS A 177 -3.09 13.12 -17.81
N ASP A 178 -3.72 12.26 -18.65
CA ASP A 178 -3.04 11.34 -19.54
C ASP A 178 -2.32 10.15 -18.85
N TYR A 179 -2.41 10.01 -17.51
CA TYR A 179 -1.83 8.85 -16.83
C TYR A 179 -2.47 7.54 -17.33
N GLN A 180 -1.65 6.49 -17.54
CA GLN A 180 -2.11 5.28 -18.22
C GLN A 180 -2.81 4.29 -17.28
N CYS A 181 -2.29 4.03 -16.08
CA CYS A 181 -2.89 3.14 -15.10
C CYS A 181 -4.03 3.84 -14.34
N ASP A 182 -5.06 4.30 -15.05
CA ASP A 182 -6.15 5.10 -14.51
C ASP A 182 -7.46 4.32 -14.27
N LYS A 183 -7.44 2.99 -14.47
CA LYS A 183 -8.60 2.10 -14.25
C LYS A 183 -8.17 0.80 -13.59
N SER A 184 -8.99 0.33 -12.65
CA SER A 184 -8.77 -0.94 -11.94
C SER A 184 -8.64 -2.11 -12.91
N ALA A 185 -9.50 -2.19 -13.92
CA ALA A 185 -9.47 -3.28 -14.90
C ALA A 185 -8.13 -3.35 -15.66
N TRP A 186 -7.55 -2.20 -16.04
CA TRP A 186 -6.24 -2.14 -16.70
C TRP A 186 -5.12 -2.57 -15.75
N GLY A 187 -5.13 -2.09 -14.51
CA GLY A 187 -4.16 -2.50 -13.48
C GLY A 187 -4.21 -3.99 -13.18
N VAL A 188 -5.42 -4.57 -13.06
CA VAL A 188 -5.61 -6.02 -12.86
C VAL A 188 -5.09 -6.83 -14.06
N ALA A 189 -5.36 -6.36 -15.29
CA ALA A 189 -4.83 -6.98 -16.49
C ALA A 189 -3.29 -6.95 -16.50
N LEU A 190 -2.68 -5.84 -16.06
CA LEU A 190 -1.22 -5.75 -15.91
C LEU A 190 -0.69 -6.73 -14.85
N CYS A 191 -1.34 -6.87 -13.69
CA CYS A 191 -0.96 -7.87 -12.68
C CYS A 191 -0.96 -9.28 -13.27
N LYS A 192 -1.99 -9.64 -14.04
CA LYS A 192 -2.09 -10.93 -14.72
C LYS A 192 -0.98 -11.11 -15.76
N ALA A 193 -0.69 -10.08 -16.55
CA ALA A 193 0.36 -10.11 -17.58
C ALA A 193 1.77 -10.23 -16.94
N VAL A 194 1.99 -9.59 -15.81
CA VAL A 194 3.25 -9.68 -15.02
C VAL A 194 3.39 -11.07 -14.38
N GLY A 195 2.33 -11.61 -13.79
CA GLY A 195 2.25 -13.00 -13.31
C GLY A 195 3.04 -13.29 -12.04
N SER A 196 3.31 -12.30 -11.18
CA SER A 196 4.02 -12.47 -9.91
C SER A 196 3.25 -11.88 -8.73
N GLU A 197 3.33 -12.56 -7.56
CA GLU A 197 2.80 -12.06 -6.29
C GLU A 197 3.57 -10.81 -5.80
N HIS A 198 4.76 -10.56 -6.32
CA HIS A 198 5.60 -9.42 -6.00
C HIS A 198 5.36 -8.20 -6.91
N PHE A 199 4.24 -8.22 -7.65
CA PHE A 199 3.68 -7.03 -8.30
C PHE A 199 2.19 -6.93 -8.00
N ARG A 200 1.76 -5.80 -7.44
CA ARG A 200 0.38 -5.51 -7.05
C ARG A 200 0.06 -4.03 -7.31
N LEU A 201 -1.16 -3.64 -6.97
CA LEU A 201 -1.66 -2.28 -7.13
C LEU A 201 -1.81 -1.59 -5.77
N LEU A 202 -1.61 -0.28 -5.76
CA LEU A 202 -2.15 0.64 -4.78
C LEU A 202 -3.49 1.12 -5.32
N TYR A 203 -4.56 0.79 -4.58
CA TYR A 203 -5.92 1.24 -4.89
C TYR A 203 -6.19 2.54 -4.14
N ASP A 204 -5.84 3.67 -4.75
CA ASP A 204 -6.16 4.98 -4.18
C ASP A 204 -7.65 5.25 -4.33
N ILE A 205 -8.36 5.22 -3.21
CA ILE A 205 -9.82 5.40 -3.14
C ILE A 205 -10.25 6.76 -3.68
N TYR A 206 -9.47 7.83 -3.41
CA TYR A 206 -9.74 9.15 -3.94
C TYR A 206 -9.71 9.16 -5.48
N HIS A 207 -8.66 8.58 -6.05
CA HIS A 207 -8.49 8.53 -7.49
C HIS A 207 -9.54 7.64 -8.16
N MET A 208 -9.81 6.46 -7.61
CA MET A 208 -10.74 5.53 -8.22
C MET A 208 -12.20 5.95 -8.03
N GLN A 209 -12.54 6.66 -6.98
CA GLN A 209 -13.85 7.28 -6.85
C GLN A 209 -14.13 8.29 -7.98
N ILE A 210 -13.12 9.07 -8.39
CA ILE A 210 -13.23 10.01 -9.52
C ILE A 210 -13.36 9.27 -10.87
N MET A 211 -12.61 8.19 -11.04
CA MET A 211 -12.53 7.48 -12.32
C MET A 211 -13.70 6.52 -12.55
N GLU A 212 -14.05 5.73 -11.56
CA GLU A 212 -14.93 4.58 -11.71
C GLU A 212 -16.18 4.65 -10.83
N GLY A 213 -16.12 5.29 -9.65
CA GLY A 213 -17.17 5.18 -8.64
C GLY A 213 -17.25 3.76 -8.09
N ASP A 214 -18.34 3.43 -7.41
CA ASP A 214 -18.62 2.10 -6.80
C ASP A 214 -17.39 1.38 -6.23
N VAL A 215 -16.66 2.10 -5.38
CA VAL A 215 -15.40 1.65 -4.75
C VAL A 215 -15.58 0.32 -4.02
N ILE A 216 -16.73 0.14 -3.34
CA ILE A 216 -17.01 -1.08 -2.56
C ILE A 216 -17.09 -2.31 -3.47
N ALA A 217 -17.80 -2.22 -4.59
CA ALA A 217 -17.91 -3.34 -5.53
C ALA A 217 -16.56 -3.66 -6.18
N THR A 218 -15.79 -2.64 -6.54
CA THR A 218 -14.45 -2.81 -7.13
C THR A 218 -13.50 -3.48 -6.14
N ILE A 219 -13.46 -3.03 -4.88
CA ILE A 219 -12.61 -3.66 -3.84
C ILE A 219 -13.04 -5.12 -3.62
N LYS A 220 -14.34 -5.41 -3.49
CA LYS A 220 -14.81 -6.79 -3.33
C LYS A 220 -14.39 -7.71 -4.48
N ARG A 221 -14.41 -7.21 -5.72
CA ARG A 221 -14.07 -7.97 -6.91
C ARG A 221 -12.56 -8.20 -7.05
N ASP A 222 -11.75 -7.17 -6.80
CA ASP A 222 -10.36 -7.12 -7.23
C ASP A 222 -9.34 -7.06 -6.07
N HIS A 223 -9.77 -7.15 -4.80
CA HIS A 223 -8.90 -7.00 -3.62
C HIS A 223 -7.65 -7.90 -3.63
N ALA A 224 -7.71 -9.07 -4.29
CA ALA A 224 -6.56 -9.98 -4.42
C ALA A 224 -5.38 -9.35 -5.19
N TYR A 225 -5.63 -8.31 -5.98
CA TYR A 225 -4.61 -7.57 -6.73
C TYR A 225 -4.13 -6.31 -6.02
N PHE A 226 -4.74 -5.93 -4.90
CA PHE A 226 -4.43 -4.71 -4.17
C PHE A 226 -3.53 -5.02 -2.97
N ALA A 227 -2.38 -4.36 -2.88
CA ALA A 227 -1.45 -4.49 -1.77
C ALA A 227 -1.53 -3.33 -0.78
N HIS A 228 -2.20 -2.24 -1.16
CA HIS A 228 -2.32 -1.01 -0.37
C HIS A 228 -3.55 -0.20 -0.80
N TYR A 229 -4.08 0.64 0.14
CA TYR A 229 -5.24 1.49 -0.07
C TYR A 229 -4.97 2.91 0.42
#